data_e626913fe031c3062b17889ee607fbfd
#
_entry.id   e626913fe031c3062b17889ee607fbfd
#
_cell.length_a   1.000
_cell.length_b   1.000
_cell.length_c   1.000
_cell.angle_alpha   90.00
_cell.angle_beta   90.00
_cell.angle_gamma   90.00
#
_symmetry.space_group_name_H-M   'P 1'
#
loop_
_entity.id
_entity.type
_entity.pdbx_description
1 polymer ?
#
loop_
_entity_poly.entity_id
_entity_poly.type
_entity_poly.pdbx_seq_one_letter_code
_entity_poly.pdbx_strand_id
1 'polypeptide(L)'
;MRRRPPGRPAPLFRAAALLGLAVPAGLAAQRPALVDGTLPPTTLLYQNFPNPFPAAGQDSTCISFDLAETGEVRLEILDLRGGPVRRFIPGPDFGEVLSGGRYGRGVSGGATCDPRLMWDGRADDGRLVPAGVYLYKLTARGVIQFRRIVFRGRNR
;
A
#
# COMPACT_ATOMS: atom_id res chain seq x y z
N MET A 1 16.06 46.84 71.72
CA MET A 1 16.36 47.03 70.29
C MET A 1 17.20 45.85 69.82
N ARG A 2 16.57 44.84 69.19
CA ARG A 2 17.29 43.70 68.60
C ARG A 2 17.15 43.76 67.09
N ARG A 3 18.30 43.98 66.42
CA ARG A 3 18.39 44.04 64.96
C ARG A 3 18.27 42.57 64.35
N ARG A 4 17.38 42.43 63.41
CA ARG A 4 17.27 41.21 62.60
C ARG A 4 18.38 41.13 61.52
N PRO A 5 18.97 39.99 61.27
CA PRO A 5 19.93 39.82 60.15
C PRO A 5 19.21 39.71 58.79
N PRO A 6 19.89 40.12 57.70
CA PRO A 6 19.31 40.06 56.32
C PRO A 6 19.20 38.64 55.81
N GLY A 7 18.08 38.38 55.13
CA GLY A 7 17.77 37.11 54.52
C GLY A 7 18.66 36.79 53.33
N ARG A 8 19.03 35.54 53.23
CA ARG A 8 19.77 34.96 52.07
C ARG A 8 18.88 34.90 50.83
N PRO A 9 19.41 35.21 49.63
CA PRO A 9 18.66 34.99 48.41
C PRO A 9 18.58 33.49 48.06
N ALA A 10 17.40 33.06 47.61
CA ALA A 10 17.13 31.70 47.15
C ALA A 10 17.83 31.41 45.79
N PRO A 11 18.28 30.20 45.55
CA PRO A 11 18.88 29.84 44.26
C PRO A 11 17.81 29.73 43.17
N LEU A 12 18.04 30.46 42.08
CA LEU A 12 17.27 30.34 40.85
C LEU A 12 17.58 29.02 40.19
N PHE A 13 16.67 28.03 40.32
CA PHE A 13 16.71 26.84 39.49
C PHE A 13 16.36 27.23 38.05
N ARG A 14 17.37 27.26 37.19
CA ARG A 14 17.16 27.26 35.73
C ARG A 14 16.58 25.93 35.33
N ALA A 15 15.30 25.89 35.02
CA ALA A 15 14.68 24.75 34.33
C ALA A 15 15.28 24.67 32.91
N ALA A 16 16.12 23.67 32.68
CA ALA A 16 16.55 23.30 31.35
C ALA A 16 15.36 22.63 30.64
N ALA A 17 14.74 23.36 29.73
CA ALA A 17 13.76 22.78 28.80
C ALA A 17 14.49 21.84 27.86
N LEU A 18 14.35 20.51 28.11
CA LEU A 18 14.69 19.48 27.17
C LEU A 18 13.69 19.58 26.00
N LEU A 19 14.11 20.21 24.91
CA LEU A 19 13.42 20.07 23.63
C LEU A 19 13.53 18.58 23.22
N GLY A 20 12.52 17.81 23.56
CA GLY A 20 12.33 16.48 22.98
C GLY A 20 12.08 16.65 21.49
N LEU A 21 13.06 16.32 20.67
CA LEU A 21 12.87 16.10 19.24
C LEU A 21 11.88 14.94 19.12
N ALA A 22 10.62 15.27 18.85
CA ALA A 22 9.64 14.30 18.41
C ALA A 22 10.14 13.77 17.05
N VAL A 23 10.73 12.58 17.07
CA VAL A 23 10.98 11.81 15.85
C VAL A 23 9.59 11.55 15.26
N PRO A 24 9.28 12.04 14.03
CA PRO A 24 8.03 11.67 13.40
C PRO A 24 8.02 10.14 13.35
N ALA A 25 6.92 9.53 13.82
CA ALA A 25 6.65 8.11 13.63
C ALA A 25 6.58 7.87 12.12
N GLY A 26 7.78 7.81 11.52
CA GLY A 26 8.00 7.64 10.10
C GLY A 26 7.60 6.25 9.72
N LEU A 27 6.96 6.17 8.61
CA LEU A 27 6.86 5.05 7.68
C LEU A 27 7.13 3.69 8.35
N ALA A 28 6.10 3.15 8.97
CA ALA A 28 6.07 1.72 9.23
C ALA A 28 6.17 1.08 7.85
N ALA A 29 7.37 0.63 7.48
CA ALA A 29 7.60 -0.15 6.28
C ALA A 29 6.57 -1.28 6.31
N GLN A 30 5.60 -1.22 5.39
CA GLN A 30 4.50 -2.17 5.33
C GLN A 30 5.10 -3.52 4.97
N ARG A 31 5.36 -4.31 5.99
CA ARG A 31 5.90 -5.67 5.82
C ARG A 31 4.83 -6.51 5.11
N PRO A 32 5.15 -7.14 3.98
CA PRO A 32 4.26 -8.11 3.38
C PRO A 32 4.03 -9.26 4.38
N ALA A 33 2.83 -9.82 4.36
CA ALA A 33 2.57 -11.03 5.09
C ALA A 33 3.39 -12.18 4.48
N LEU A 34 4.43 -12.60 5.17
CA LEU A 34 5.11 -13.83 4.84
C LEU A 34 4.25 -14.98 5.38
N VAL A 35 3.63 -15.73 4.48
CA VAL A 35 3.07 -17.03 4.83
C VAL A 35 4.27 -17.95 5.02
N ASP A 36 4.42 -18.57 6.18
CA ASP A 36 5.54 -19.46 6.53
C ASP A 36 6.95 -18.84 6.69
N GLY A 37 7.07 -17.52 6.64
CA GLY A 37 8.35 -16.82 6.83
C GLY A 37 9.33 -16.92 5.65
N THR A 38 8.99 -17.61 4.56
CA THR A 38 9.85 -17.76 3.38
C THR A 38 9.49 -16.77 2.29
N LEU A 39 10.52 -16.27 1.58
CA LEU A 39 10.31 -15.45 0.39
C LEU A 39 9.76 -16.33 -0.76
N PRO A 40 8.91 -15.75 -1.63
CA PRO A 40 8.53 -16.43 -2.86
C PRO A 40 9.76 -16.74 -3.73
N PRO A 41 9.81 -17.91 -4.38
CA PRO A 41 10.96 -18.27 -5.22
C PRO A 41 11.03 -17.46 -6.52
N THR A 42 9.92 -16.86 -6.94
CA THR A 42 9.82 -16.09 -8.18
C THR A 42 8.89 -14.90 -8.01
N THR A 43 9.13 -13.83 -8.76
CA THR A 43 8.18 -12.74 -8.92
C THR A 43 7.07 -13.17 -9.86
N LEU A 44 5.81 -13.12 -9.39
CA LEU A 44 4.65 -13.61 -10.13
C LEU A 44 3.42 -12.72 -9.91
N LEU A 45 2.77 -12.34 -11.02
CA LEU A 45 1.48 -11.67 -11.01
C LEU A 45 0.36 -12.69 -11.19
N TYR A 46 -0.55 -12.81 -10.23
CA TYR A 46 -1.66 -13.75 -10.29
C TYR A 46 -2.86 -13.18 -11.02
N GLN A 47 -3.75 -14.05 -11.47
CA GLN A 47 -5.04 -13.65 -12.00
C GLN A 47 -5.87 -13.02 -10.88
N ASN A 48 -6.46 -11.85 -11.16
CA ASN A 48 -7.38 -11.17 -10.24
C ASN A 48 -8.65 -11.99 -10.00
N PHE A 49 -9.24 -11.85 -8.83
CA PHE A 49 -10.49 -12.52 -8.48
C PHE A 49 -11.44 -11.59 -7.70
N PRO A 50 -12.74 -11.57 -8.04
CA PRO A 50 -13.38 -12.23 -9.19
C PRO A 50 -12.97 -11.62 -10.53
N ASN A 51 -13.02 -12.41 -11.60
CA ASN A 51 -12.86 -11.96 -12.97
C ASN A 51 -13.75 -12.81 -13.90
N PRO A 52 -14.78 -12.24 -14.54
CA PRO A 52 -15.17 -10.83 -14.55
C PRO A 52 -15.72 -10.30 -13.23
N PHE A 53 -15.65 -8.95 -13.06
CA PHE A 53 -16.28 -8.28 -11.93
C PHE A 53 -17.10 -7.06 -12.41
N PRO A 54 -18.07 -6.53 -11.63
CA PRO A 54 -18.62 -7.06 -10.39
C PRO A 54 -19.14 -8.48 -10.53
N ALA A 55 -19.09 -9.23 -9.43
CA ALA A 55 -19.70 -10.54 -9.30
C ALA A 55 -20.68 -10.54 -8.12
N ALA A 56 -21.47 -11.58 -7.94
CA ALA A 56 -22.44 -11.65 -6.86
C ALA A 56 -21.83 -11.35 -5.49
N GLY A 57 -22.26 -10.26 -4.86
CA GLY A 57 -21.77 -9.81 -3.55
C GLY A 57 -20.38 -9.17 -3.54
N GLN A 58 -19.75 -8.95 -4.70
CA GLN A 58 -18.40 -8.38 -4.79
C GLN A 58 -18.32 -7.31 -5.87
N ASP A 59 -18.22 -6.05 -5.46
CA ASP A 59 -18.16 -4.88 -6.34
C ASP A 59 -16.75 -4.53 -6.83
N SER A 60 -15.76 -5.26 -6.37
CA SER A 60 -14.34 -5.04 -6.68
C SER A 60 -13.63 -6.36 -6.94
N THR A 61 -12.47 -6.28 -7.53
CA THR A 61 -11.59 -7.42 -7.79
C THR A 61 -10.27 -7.27 -7.06
N CYS A 62 -9.76 -8.36 -6.55
CA CYS A 62 -8.50 -8.43 -5.83
C CYS A 62 -7.34 -8.67 -6.78
N ILE A 63 -6.28 -7.87 -6.67
CA ILE A 63 -5.02 -8.08 -7.38
C ILE A 63 -4.01 -8.63 -6.38
N SER A 64 -3.33 -9.71 -6.74
CA SER A 64 -2.28 -10.30 -5.91
C SER A 64 -1.04 -10.63 -6.72
N PHE A 65 0.11 -10.52 -6.07
CA PHE A 65 1.41 -10.82 -6.67
C PHE A 65 2.42 -11.23 -5.61
N ASP A 66 3.45 -11.91 -6.05
CA ASP A 66 4.61 -12.30 -5.27
C ASP A 66 5.85 -11.54 -5.76
N LEU A 67 6.74 -11.16 -4.84
CA LEU A 67 8.05 -10.59 -5.12
C LEU A 67 9.12 -11.50 -4.54
N ALA A 68 9.99 -12.03 -5.39
CA ALA A 68 11.11 -12.87 -4.95
C ALA A 68 12.14 -12.07 -4.13
N GLU A 69 12.25 -10.78 -4.37
CA GLU A 69 13.23 -9.92 -3.72
C GLU A 69 12.74 -8.48 -3.53
N THR A 70 13.40 -7.76 -2.66
CA THR A 70 13.15 -6.33 -2.42
C THR A 70 13.62 -5.50 -3.62
N GLY A 71 12.82 -4.52 -4.05
CA GLY A 71 13.19 -3.64 -5.15
C GLY A 71 12.07 -2.69 -5.58
N GLU A 72 12.35 -1.93 -6.63
CA GLU A 72 11.37 -1.06 -7.25
C GLU A 72 10.24 -1.87 -7.88
N VAL A 73 9.01 -1.42 -7.64
CA VAL A 73 7.80 -2.07 -8.12
C VAL A 73 6.85 -1.04 -8.70
N ARG A 74 6.23 -1.40 -9.82
CA ARG A 74 5.11 -0.67 -10.38
C ARG A 74 3.95 -1.61 -10.64
N LEU A 75 2.79 -1.25 -10.14
CA LEU A 75 1.53 -1.95 -10.41
C LEU A 75 0.49 -0.94 -10.90
N GLU A 76 0.02 -1.14 -12.12
CA GLU A 76 -0.91 -0.22 -12.76
C GLU A 76 -1.95 -0.96 -13.60
N ILE A 77 -3.13 -0.35 -13.73
CA ILE A 77 -4.16 -0.79 -14.67
C ILE A 77 -4.10 0.12 -15.89
N LEU A 78 -4.16 -0.49 -17.06
CA LEU A 78 -4.10 0.15 -18.37
C LEU A 78 -5.36 -0.19 -19.17
N ASP A 79 -5.75 0.69 -20.06
CA ASP A 79 -6.69 0.36 -21.11
C ASP A 79 -5.99 -0.50 -22.21
N LEU A 80 -6.75 -0.97 -23.19
CA LEU A 80 -6.20 -1.79 -24.27
C LEU A 80 -5.26 -1.04 -25.23
N ARG A 81 -5.22 0.29 -25.14
CA ARG A 81 -4.29 1.15 -25.92
C ARG A 81 -3.01 1.43 -25.15
N GLY A 82 -2.90 0.93 -23.92
CA GLY A 82 -1.78 1.17 -23.01
C GLY A 82 -1.91 2.47 -22.23
N GLY A 83 -3.04 3.16 -22.30
CA GLY A 83 -3.33 4.36 -21.51
C GLY A 83 -3.47 4.01 -20.02
N PRO A 84 -2.86 4.80 -19.11
CA PRO A 84 -2.96 4.57 -17.67
C PRO A 84 -4.39 4.85 -17.18
N VAL A 85 -4.93 3.94 -16.40
CA VAL A 85 -6.25 4.02 -15.79
C VAL A 85 -6.14 4.21 -14.28
N ARG A 86 -5.42 3.31 -13.61
CA ARG A 86 -5.24 3.34 -12.16
C ARG A 86 -3.84 2.89 -11.80
N ARG A 87 -3.18 3.61 -10.88
CA ARG A 87 -1.90 3.23 -10.31
C ARG A 87 -2.06 2.86 -8.85
N PHE A 88 -1.56 1.69 -8.49
CA PHE A 88 -1.50 1.20 -7.11
C PHE A 88 -0.11 1.39 -6.51
N ILE A 89 0.95 1.16 -7.31
CA ILE A 89 2.35 1.21 -6.87
C ILE A 89 3.17 1.94 -7.93
N PRO A 90 3.88 3.02 -7.58
CA PRO A 90 3.71 3.76 -6.34
C PRO A 90 2.33 4.44 -6.25
N GLY A 91 1.84 4.60 -5.03
CA GLY A 91 0.53 5.19 -4.78
C GLY A 91 0.35 5.61 -3.33
N PRO A 92 -0.88 5.94 -2.92
CA PRO A 92 -1.15 6.43 -1.57
C PRO A 92 -0.74 5.44 -0.46
N ASP A 93 -0.86 4.15 -0.75
CA ASP A 93 -0.67 3.08 0.23
C ASP A 93 0.67 2.35 0.09
N PHE A 94 1.39 2.58 -1.01
CA PHE A 94 2.64 1.89 -1.31
C PHE A 94 3.67 2.85 -1.90
N GLY A 95 4.90 2.80 -1.39
CA GLY A 95 6.06 3.47 -1.99
C GLY A 95 6.56 2.77 -3.26
N GLU A 96 7.60 3.33 -3.86
CA GLU A 96 8.23 2.78 -5.08
C GLU A 96 8.99 1.47 -4.80
N VAL A 97 9.52 1.30 -3.59
CA VAL A 97 10.31 0.12 -3.20
C VAL A 97 9.50 -0.73 -2.24
N LEU A 98 9.31 -2.00 -2.59
CA LEU A 98 8.67 -2.98 -1.74
C LEU A 98 9.65 -4.09 -1.34
N SER A 99 9.45 -4.64 -0.14
CA SER A 99 10.19 -5.82 0.32
C SER A 99 9.76 -7.06 -0.46
N GLY A 100 10.66 -8.03 -0.60
CA GLY A 100 10.27 -9.36 -1.09
C GLY A 100 9.15 -9.95 -0.23
N GLY A 101 8.20 -10.66 -0.84
CA GLY A 101 7.06 -11.22 -0.13
C GLY A 101 5.80 -11.39 -0.98
N ARG A 102 4.69 -11.68 -0.31
CA ARG A 102 3.38 -11.94 -0.94
C ARG A 102 2.43 -10.78 -0.68
N TYR A 103 1.79 -10.26 -1.71
CA TYR A 103 0.92 -9.09 -1.69
C TYR A 103 -0.48 -9.41 -2.19
N GLY A 104 -1.47 -8.70 -1.68
CA GLY A 104 -2.87 -8.82 -2.09
C GLY A 104 -3.63 -10.00 -1.47
N ARG A 105 -2.93 -10.91 -0.81
CA ARG A 105 -3.56 -12.02 -0.07
C ARG A 105 -3.66 -11.67 1.41
N GLY A 106 -4.74 -12.08 2.06
CA GLY A 106 -4.90 -11.86 3.50
C GLY A 106 -3.80 -12.53 4.32
N VAL A 107 -3.51 -11.94 5.46
CA VAL A 107 -2.35 -12.24 6.35
C VAL A 107 -2.37 -13.64 6.96
N SER A 108 -3.42 -14.43 6.78
CA SER A 108 -3.60 -15.70 7.49
C SER A 108 -4.11 -16.83 6.60
N GLY A 109 -3.75 -16.85 5.32
CA GLY A 109 -4.25 -17.90 4.41
C GLY A 109 -5.78 -17.87 4.21
N GLY A 110 -6.44 -16.85 4.74
CA GLY A 110 -7.86 -16.59 4.54
C GLY A 110 -8.14 -15.98 3.18
N ALA A 111 -9.38 -16.12 2.72
CA ALA A 111 -9.87 -15.62 1.43
C ALA A 111 -10.00 -14.09 1.35
N THR A 112 -9.44 -13.34 2.30
CA THR A 112 -9.55 -11.89 2.37
C THR A 112 -8.45 -11.21 1.57
N CYS A 113 -8.86 -10.36 0.64
CA CYS A 113 -7.94 -9.50 -0.11
C CYS A 113 -7.44 -8.34 0.74
N ASP A 114 -6.22 -7.88 0.48
CA ASP A 114 -5.73 -6.60 0.97
C ASP A 114 -6.54 -5.47 0.31
N PRO A 115 -7.31 -4.67 1.08
CA PRO A 115 -8.16 -3.63 0.52
C PRO A 115 -7.41 -2.59 -0.30
N ARG A 116 -6.11 -2.41 -0.06
CA ARG A 116 -5.23 -1.49 -0.80
C ARG A 116 -4.95 -1.97 -2.23
N LEU A 117 -5.16 -3.24 -2.51
CA LEU A 117 -4.95 -3.89 -3.81
C LEU A 117 -6.26 -4.38 -4.44
N MET A 118 -7.37 -3.75 -4.05
CA MET A 118 -8.68 -3.96 -4.66
C MET A 118 -8.97 -2.87 -5.70
N TRP A 119 -9.48 -3.29 -6.86
CA TRP A 119 -9.95 -2.37 -7.87
C TRP A 119 -11.48 -2.44 -8.01
N ASP A 120 -12.11 -1.29 -7.93
CA ASP A 120 -13.56 -1.11 -7.98
C ASP A 120 -14.06 -0.56 -9.32
N GLY A 121 -13.22 -0.51 -10.33
CA GLY A 121 -13.55 0.05 -11.65
C GLY A 121 -13.38 1.56 -11.75
N ARG A 122 -12.65 2.20 -10.82
CA ARG A 122 -12.37 3.63 -10.88
C ARG A 122 -10.94 3.90 -11.35
N ALA A 123 -10.82 5.00 -12.10
CA ALA A 123 -9.53 5.57 -12.48
C ALA A 123 -8.90 6.34 -11.32
N ASP A 124 -7.67 6.86 -11.51
CA ASP A 124 -6.95 7.66 -10.50
C ASP A 124 -7.70 8.93 -10.10
N ASP A 125 -8.49 9.50 -11.01
CA ASP A 125 -9.33 10.67 -10.74
C ASP A 125 -10.67 10.34 -10.03
N GLY A 126 -10.88 9.08 -9.66
CA GLY A 126 -12.07 8.59 -8.98
C GLY A 126 -13.28 8.33 -9.88
N ARG A 127 -13.21 8.66 -11.17
CA ARG A 127 -14.32 8.40 -12.11
C ARG A 127 -14.42 6.91 -12.43
N LEU A 128 -15.66 6.42 -12.52
CA LEU A 128 -15.95 5.07 -12.96
C LEU A 128 -15.59 4.94 -14.45
N VAL A 129 -14.81 3.92 -14.79
CA VAL A 129 -14.44 3.65 -16.17
C VAL A 129 -15.55 2.88 -16.90
N PRO A 130 -15.61 2.90 -18.24
CA PRO A 130 -16.56 2.10 -19.00
C PRO A 130 -16.40 0.59 -18.74
N ALA A 131 -17.51 -0.15 -18.91
CA ALA A 131 -17.43 -1.61 -18.98
C ALA A 131 -16.51 -2.02 -20.13
N GLY A 132 -15.66 -3.03 -19.89
CA GLY A 132 -14.70 -3.44 -20.90
C GLY A 132 -13.58 -4.33 -20.37
N VAL A 133 -12.61 -4.53 -21.23
CA VAL A 133 -11.39 -5.30 -20.90
C VAL A 133 -10.26 -4.31 -20.62
N TYR A 134 -9.57 -4.58 -19.52
CA TYR A 134 -8.39 -3.83 -19.07
C TYR A 134 -7.22 -4.77 -18.86
N LEU A 135 -6.03 -4.23 -18.85
CA LEU A 135 -4.81 -4.94 -18.49
C LEU A 135 -4.28 -4.40 -17.18
N TYR A 136 -3.80 -5.25 -16.30
CA TYR A 136 -2.95 -4.80 -15.21
C TYR A 136 -1.55 -5.34 -15.41
N LYS A 137 -0.59 -4.48 -15.09
CA LYS A 137 0.83 -4.67 -15.36
C LYS A 137 1.59 -4.57 -14.06
N LEU A 138 2.38 -5.61 -13.79
CA LEU A 138 3.42 -5.59 -12.76
C LEU A 138 4.77 -5.42 -13.43
N THR A 139 5.56 -4.46 -12.95
CA THR A 139 6.97 -4.28 -13.30
C THR A 139 7.77 -4.35 -12.01
N ALA A 140 8.73 -5.27 -11.92
CA ALA A 140 9.60 -5.43 -10.76
C ALA A 140 10.94 -6.03 -11.19
N ARG A 141 12.06 -5.32 -10.95
CA ARG A 141 13.44 -5.79 -11.21
C ARG A 141 13.65 -6.57 -12.53
N GLY A 142 13.23 -5.96 -13.65
CA GLY A 142 13.36 -6.58 -14.97
C GLY A 142 12.31 -7.60 -15.35
N VAL A 143 11.41 -7.94 -14.42
CA VAL A 143 10.23 -8.76 -14.70
C VAL A 143 9.07 -7.85 -15.08
N ILE A 144 8.43 -8.12 -16.22
CA ILE A 144 7.22 -7.43 -16.66
C ILE A 144 6.17 -8.49 -16.93
N GLN A 145 5.04 -8.41 -16.24
CA GLN A 145 3.93 -9.33 -16.43
C GLN A 145 2.62 -8.58 -16.59
N PHE A 146 1.74 -9.14 -17.42
CA PHE A 146 0.40 -8.63 -17.66
C PHE A 146 -0.65 -9.68 -17.34
N ARG A 147 -1.81 -9.23 -16.87
CA ARG A 147 -3.03 -10.03 -16.77
C ARG A 147 -4.20 -9.20 -17.25
N ARG A 148 -5.27 -9.88 -17.62
CA ARG A 148 -6.48 -9.25 -18.15
C ARG A 148 -7.57 -9.20 -17.08
N ILE A 149 -8.22 -8.06 -16.98
CA ILE A 149 -9.41 -7.82 -16.16
C ILE A 149 -10.60 -7.59 -17.07
N VAL A 150 -11.72 -8.20 -16.77
CA VAL A 150 -13.01 -7.92 -17.42
C VAL A 150 -13.89 -7.19 -16.41
N PHE A 151 -14.15 -5.91 -16.68
CA PHE A 151 -15.06 -5.08 -15.90
C PHE A 151 -16.43 -5.02 -16.57
N ARG A 152 -17.47 -5.48 -15.88
CA ARG A 152 -18.84 -5.53 -16.42
C ARG A 152 -19.55 -4.17 -16.37
N GLY A 153 -18.94 -3.17 -15.75
CA GLY A 153 -19.60 -1.92 -15.42
C GLY A 153 -20.43 -2.05 -14.15
N ARG A 154 -20.88 -0.91 -13.63
CA ARG A 154 -21.87 -0.85 -12.54
C ARG A 154 -23.16 -0.34 -13.13
N ASN A 155 -24.26 -1.03 -12.86
CA ASN A 155 -25.59 -0.47 -13.13
C ASN A 155 -25.74 0.79 -12.29
N ARG A 156 -26.12 1.89 -12.92
CA ARG A 156 -26.48 3.15 -12.26
C ARG A 156 -27.83 3.00 -11.56
#